data_3ad8bd6e5a573cfe9de284c54830e68f
#
_entry.id   3ad8bd6e5a573cfe9de284c54830e68f
#
_cell.length_a   1.000
_cell.length_b   1.000
_cell.length_c   1.000
_cell.angle_alpha   90.00
_cell.angle_beta   90.00
_cell.angle_gamma   90.00
#
_symmetry.space_group_name_H-M   'P 1'
#
loop_
_entity.id
_entity.type
_entity.pdbx_description
1 polymer ?
#
loop_
_entity_poly.entity_id
_entity_poly.type
_entity_poly.pdbx_seq_one_letter_code
_entity_poly.pdbx_strand_id
1 'polypeptide(L)'
;MEMINRNDAYTVTSPDDLAKIYAKPLPHVATKESDHITEVGRAFIAASPLLVLASSNGTSIDCSPKGDAPGFVQLLDDRTLLIPDRPGNNRIDGMKNLLVNPKVGIIFMVPGSNETYRVTGSATISTDPELLKRFEVGGKPPRVVMVVAVDEAFNHCPKAFVRAKLWDATARPSGAPSHGDFAAARDGKDAAYARDYNEKYAERLKTELY
;
A
#
# COMPACT_ATOMS: atom_id res chain seq x y z
N MET A 1 -20.15 -3.09 -21.78
CA MET A 1 -18.76 -3.50 -21.54
C MET A 1 -18.68 -4.97 -21.92
N GLU A 2 -18.11 -5.28 -23.08
CA GLU A 2 -17.93 -6.68 -23.48
C GLU A 2 -17.06 -7.37 -22.44
N MET A 3 -17.56 -8.47 -21.89
CA MET A 3 -16.74 -9.32 -21.01
C MET A 3 -15.59 -9.90 -21.85
N ILE A 4 -14.36 -9.69 -21.39
CA ILE A 4 -13.20 -10.34 -22.00
C ILE A 4 -13.47 -11.84 -22.00
N ASN A 5 -13.59 -12.42 -23.19
CA ASN A 5 -13.82 -13.85 -23.36
C ASN A 5 -12.57 -14.60 -22.92
N ARG A 6 -12.62 -15.22 -21.73
CA ARG A 6 -11.50 -15.98 -21.16
C ARG A 6 -11.10 -17.22 -21.96
N ASN A 7 -11.86 -17.58 -22.98
CA ASN A 7 -11.58 -18.67 -23.91
C ASN A 7 -11.12 -18.19 -25.28
N ASP A 8 -10.68 -16.93 -25.40
CA ASP A 8 -10.02 -16.43 -26.60
C ASP A 8 -8.71 -17.20 -26.83
N ALA A 9 -8.41 -17.52 -28.08
CA ALA A 9 -7.17 -18.18 -28.51
C ALA A 9 -5.88 -17.44 -28.07
N TYR A 10 -6.00 -16.15 -27.72
CA TYR A 10 -4.91 -15.30 -27.22
C TYR A 10 -4.87 -15.18 -25.69
N THR A 11 -5.78 -15.81 -24.96
CA THR A 11 -5.81 -15.78 -23.50
C THR A 11 -4.85 -16.83 -22.92
N VAL A 12 -3.89 -16.38 -22.14
CA VAL A 12 -2.98 -17.28 -21.40
C VAL A 12 -3.74 -17.87 -20.21
N THR A 13 -3.84 -19.20 -20.16
CA THR A 13 -4.67 -19.91 -19.18
C THR A 13 -3.89 -20.83 -18.25
N SER A 14 -2.60 -21.02 -18.51
CA SER A 14 -1.75 -21.94 -17.70
C SER A 14 -0.37 -21.33 -17.39
N PRO A 15 0.27 -21.77 -16.28
CA PRO A 15 1.67 -21.45 -16.00
C PRO A 15 2.63 -21.90 -17.10
N ASP A 16 2.36 -23.01 -17.78
CA ASP A 16 3.16 -23.54 -18.87
C ASP A 16 3.13 -22.63 -20.09
N ASP A 17 2.01 -21.98 -20.37
CA ASP A 17 1.92 -20.99 -21.45
C ASP A 17 2.71 -19.72 -21.10
N LEU A 18 2.71 -19.29 -19.85
CA LEU A 18 3.59 -18.21 -19.40
C LEU A 18 5.07 -18.57 -19.55
N ALA A 19 5.45 -19.82 -19.24
CA ALA A 19 6.83 -20.29 -19.37
C ALA A 19 7.35 -20.32 -20.83
N LYS A 20 6.44 -20.37 -21.82
CA LYS A 20 6.80 -20.24 -23.26
C LYS A 20 7.08 -18.79 -23.66
N ILE A 21 6.51 -17.83 -22.95
CA ILE A 21 6.60 -16.39 -23.24
C ILE A 21 7.78 -15.75 -22.49
N TYR A 22 8.00 -16.16 -21.24
CA TYR A 22 8.99 -15.56 -20.36
C TYR A 22 10.20 -16.45 -20.17
N ALA A 23 11.40 -15.87 -20.27
CA ALA A 23 12.63 -16.54 -19.89
C ALA A 23 12.67 -16.83 -18.37
N LYS A 24 13.45 -17.83 -17.99
CA LYS A 24 13.72 -18.10 -16.56
C LYS A 24 14.38 -16.87 -15.91
N PRO A 25 14.07 -16.56 -14.66
CA PRO A 25 14.72 -15.49 -13.93
C PRO A 25 16.22 -15.80 -13.76
N LEU A 26 17.03 -14.74 -13.70
CA LEU A 26 18.45 -14.89 -13.36
C LEU A 26 18.59 -15.50 -11.94
N PRO A 27 19.65 -16.30 -11.67
CA PRO A 27 19.80 -16.99 -10.38
C PRO A 27 19.65 -16.07 -9.16
N HIS A 28 20.30 -14.91 -9.16
CA HIS A 28 20.24 -13.94 -8.05
C HIS A 28 18.85 -13.26 -7.90
N VAL A 29 18.00 -13.33 -8.91
CA VAL A 29 16.61 -12.85 -8.84
C VAL A 29 15.71 -13.94 -8.28
N ALA A 30 16.00 -15.19 -8.60
CA ALA A 30 15.22 -16.35 -8.15
C ALA A 30 15.44 -16.72 -6.67
N THR A 31 16.44 -16.12 -6.00
CA THR A 31 16.82 -16.44 -4.62
C THR A 31 16.92 -15.21 -3.72
N LYS A 32 16.24 -14.12 -4.08
CA LYS A 32 16.33 -12.85 -3.33
C LYS A 32 15.35 -12.75 -2.17
N GLU A 33 14.34 -13.63 -2.14
CA GLU A 33 13.34 -13.66 -1.10
C GLU A 33 13.96 -14.16 0.21
N SER A 34 13.56 -13.52 1.33
CA SER A 34 13.92 -13.91 2.68
C SER A 34 12.65 -14.16 3.49
N ASP A 35 12.67 -15.13 4.39
CA ASP A 35 11.58 -15.43 5.32
C ASP A 35 11.54 -14.47 6.54
N HIS A 36 12.38 -13.45 6.51
CA HIS A 36 12.50 -12.42 7.54
C HIS A 36 12.92 -11.08 6.95
N ILE A 37 12.80 -10.01 7.72
CA ILE A 37 13.23 -8.67 7.34
C ILE A 37 14.72 -8.52 7.69
N THR A 38 15.54 -8.40 6.67
CA THR A 38 16.99 -8.18 6.82
C THR A 38 17.28 -6.81 7.44
N GLU A 39 18.52 -6.59 7.91
CA GLU A 39 18.92 -5.29 8.46
C GLU A 39 18.74 -4.15 7.46
N VAL A 40 19.07 -4.37 6.19
CA VAL A 40 18.85 -3.39 5.10
C VAL A 40 17.35 -3.16 4.88
N GLY A 41 16.53 -4.21 4.92
CA GLY A 41 15.07 -4.10 4.86
C GLY A 41 14.48 -3.29 6.02
N ARG A 42 14.99 -3.49 7.24
CA ARG A 42 14.63 -2.71 8.42
C ARG A 42 14.93 -1.22 8.24
N ALA A 43 16.12 -0.89 7.73
CA ALA A 43 16.50 0.49 7.45
C ALA A 43 15.59 1.12 6.39
N PHE A 44 15.22 0.37 5.34
CA PHE A 44 14.31 0.85 4.30
C PHE A 44 12.89 1.10 4.85
N ILE A 45 12.35 0.19 5.66
CA ILE A 45 11.04 0.34 6.32
C ILE A 45 11.05 1.56 7.24
N ALA A 46 12.11 1.74 8.04
CA ALA A 46 12.24 2.88 8.94
C ALA A 46 12.31 4.23 8.20
N ALA A 47 12.87 4.26 7.00
CA ALA A 47 12.91 5.45 6.15
C ALA A 47 11.62 5.70 5.38
N SER A 48 10.70 4.74 5.32
CA SER A 48 9.49 4.81 4.49
C SER A 48 8.35 5.55 5.21
N PRO A 49 7.87 6.69 4.66
CA PRO A 49 6.69 7.37 5.16
C PRO A 49 5.39 6.86 4.53
N LEU A 50 5.47 5.94 3.57
CA LEU A 50 4.33 5.47 2.79
C LEU A 50 4.46 3.98 2.50
N LEU A 51 3.35 3.28 2.64
CA LEU A 51 3.17 1.93 2.13
C LEU A 51 1.82 1.79 1.43
N VAL A 52 1.70 0.79 0.57
CA VAL A 52 0.42 0.30 0.07
C VAL A 52 0.22 -1.11 0.62
N LEU A 53 -0.93 -1.33 1.24
CA LEU A 53 -1.33 -2.63 1.79
C LEU A 53 -2.48 -3.19 0.97
N ALA A 54 -2.30 -4.40 0.46
CA ALA A 54 -3.30 -5.19 -0.23
C ALA A 54 -3.82 -6.31 0.68
N SER A 55 -5.14 -6.53 0.66
CA SER A 55 -5.83 -7.62 1.35
C SER A 55 -6.99 -8.14 0.51
N SER A 56 -7.43 -9.37 0.77
CA SER A 56 -8.54 -9.97 0.04
C SER A 56 -9.30 -10.94 0.93
N ASN A 57 -10.63 -10.98 0.79
CA ASN A 57 -11.49 -12.00 1.41
C ASN A 57 -11.83 -13.17 0.47
N GLY A 58 -11.15 -13.27 -0.68
CA GLY A 58 -11.40 -14.26 -1.71
C GLY A 58 -12.44 -13.82 -2.77
N THR A 59 -13.29 -12.85 -2.46
CA THR A 59 -14.30 -12.29 -3.37
C THR A 59 -13.96 -10.87 -3.80
N SER A 60 -13.47 -10.05 -2.88
CA SER A 60 -13.03 -8.67 -3.13
C SER A 60 -11.58 -8.47 -2.72
N ILE A 61 -10.95 -7.49 -3.32
CA ILE A 61 -9.59 -7.04 -3.01
C ILE A 61 -9.67 -5.58 -2.58
N ASP A 62 -8.98 -5.25 -1.49
CA ASP A 62 -8.70 -3.87 -1.09
C ASP A 62 -7.22 -3.57 -1.29
N CYS A 63 -6.91 -2.35 -1.70
CA CYS A 63 -5.56 -1.85 -1.89
C CYS A 63 -5.49 -0.42 -1.35
N SER A 64 -5.01 -0.27 -0.12
CA SER A 64 -5.08 0.99 0.61
C SER A 64 -3.69 1.57 0.86
N PRO A 65 -3.46 2.88 0.54
CA PRO A 65 -2.28 3.59 1.01
C PRO A 65 -2.37 3.81 2.52
N LYS A 66 -1.24 3.69 3.20
CA LYS A 66 -1.06 4.09 4.60
C LYS A 66 0.21 4.92 4.70
N GLY A 67 0.13 6.05 5.39
CA GLY A 67 1.24 6.97 5.47
C GLY A 67 1.25 7.75 6.77
N ASP A 68 2.46 8.12 7.20
CA ASP A 68 2.76 8.96 8.35
C ASP A 68 4.23 9.41 8.25
N ALA A 69 4.78 10.04 9.27
CA ALA A 69 6.21 10.32 9.35
C ALA A 69 7.06 9.04 9.20
N PRO A 70 8.26 9.11 8.64
CA PRO A 70 9.17 7.97 8.57
C PRO A 70 9.32 7.28 9.94
N GLY A 71 9.35 5.95 9.94
CA GLY A 71 9.38 5.15 11.18
C GLY A 71 8.00 4.85 11.79
N PHE A 72 6.91 5.22 11.12
CA PHE A 72 5.56 4.91 11.61
C PHE A 72 5.24 3.40 11.62
N VAL A 73 5.90 2.61 10.79
CA VAL A 73 5.88 1.16 10.89
C VAL A 73 7.05 0.71 11.74
N GLN A 74 6.76 -0.06 12.78
CA GLN A 74 7.78 -0.58 13.67
C GLN A 74 7.95 -2.09 13.49
N LEU A 75 9.15 -2.58 13.74
CA LEU A 75 9.41 -4.01 13.84
C LEU A 75 9.45 -4.38 15.33
N LEU A 76 8.68 -5.40 15.71
CA LEU A 76 8.78 -6.01 17.02
C LEU A 76 10.03 -6.91 17.09
N ASP A 77 10.27 -7.65 16.02
CA ASP A 77 11.44 -8.49 15.74
C ASP A 77 11.70 -8.51 14.22
N ASP A 78 12.50 -9.44 13.71
CA ASP A 78 12.81 -9.56 12.27
C ASP A 78 11.68 -10.22 11.45
N ARG A 79 10.63 -10.75 12.12
CA ARG A 79 9.48 -11.44 11.50
C ARG A 79 8.15 -10.80 11.81
N THR A 80 8.13 -9.71 12.56
CA THR A 80 6.88 -9.09 13.00
C THR A 80 6.86 -7.59 12.77
N LEU A 81 5.93 -7.14 11.90
CA LEU A 81 5.66 -5.71 11.68
C LEU A 81 4.45 -5.24 12.49
N LEU A 82 4.54 -4.03 12.98
CA LEU A 82 3.45 -3.30 13.63
C LEU A 82 3.08 -2.09 12.77
N ILE A 83 1.84 -2.05 12.29
CA ILE A 83 1.33 -0.96 11.43
C ILE A 83 0.14 -0.30 12.12
N PRO A 84 0.24 0.97 12.53
CA PRO A 84 -0.88 1.68 13.17
C PRO A 84 -1.95 2.03 12.15
N ASP A 85 -3.22 2.00 12.56
CA ASP A 85 -4.32 2.53 11.76
C ASP A 85 -4.60 3.97 12.15
N ARG A 86 -4.16 4.90 11.30
CA ARG A 86 -4.41 6.33 11.47
C ARG A 86 -5.85 6.69 11.09
N PRO A 87 -6.41 7.80 11.61
CA PRO A 87 -7.72 8.28 11.21
C PRO A 87 -7.85 8.42 9.70
N GLY A 88 -9.01 8.08 9.16
CA GLY A 88 -9.31 8.11 7.73
C GLY A 88 -10.82 8.09 7.49
N ASN A 89 -11.25 7.58 6.35
CA ASN A 89 -12.65 7.58 5.92
C ASN A 89 -13.55 6.54 6.61
N ASN A 90 -13.04 5.77 7.54
CA ASN A 90 -13.73 4.71 8.30
C ASN A 90 -14.37 3.58 7.45
N ARG A 91 -13.99 3.42 6.19
CA ARG A 91 -14.50 2.30 5.36
C ARG A 91 -14.04 0.95 5.86
N ILE A 92 -12.81 0.86 6.35
CA ILE A 92 -12.20 -0.33 6.97
C ILE A 92 -12.31 -1.63 6.14
N ASP A 93 -12.47 -1.51 4.80
CA ASP A 93 -12.68 -2.66 3.93
C ASP A 93 -11.50 -3.64 3.98
N GLY A 94 -10.26 -3.12 3.99
CA GLY A 94 -9.06 -3.93 4.16
C GLY A 94 -9.04 -4.70 5.48
N MET A 95 -9.48 -4.09 6.59
CA MET A 95 -9.55 -4.77 7.89
C MET A 95 -10.62 -5.84 7.91
N LYS A 96 -11.78 -5.60 7.29
CA LYS A 96 -12.83 -6.63 7.15
C LYS A 96 -12.32 -7.84 6.36
N ASN A 97 -11.53 -7.61 5.31
CA ASN A 97 -10.89 -8.69 4.56
C ASN A 97 -9.99 -9.53 5.47
N LEU A 98 -9.18 -8.91 6.33
CA LEU A 98 -8.26 -9.61 7.24
C LEU A 98 -8.96 -10.52 8.24
N LEU A 99 -10.20 -10.21 8.64
CA LEU A 99 -10.99 -11.09 9.51
C LEU A 99 -11.43 -12.37 8.83
N VAL A 100 -11.46 -12.39 7.49
CA VAL A 100 -11.85 -13.56 6.67
C VAL A 100 -10.60 -14.29 6.16
N ASN A 101 -9.62 -13.54 5.68
CA ASN A 101 -8.36 -14.06 5.15
C ASN A 101 -7.22 -13.14 5.62
N PRO A 102 -6.34 -13.61 6.51
CA PRO A 102 -5.30 -12.80 7.12
C PRO A 102 -4.16 -12.41 6.15
N LYS A 103 -4.12 -12.94 4.93
CA LYS A 103 -3.02 -12.70 4.00
C LYS A 103 -2.97 -11.26 3.51
N VAL A 104 -1.76 -10.68 3.57
CA VAL A 104 -1.46 -9.32 3.12
C VAL A 104 -0.28 -9.28 2.17
N GLY A 105 -0.33 -8.31 1.25
CA GLY A 105 0.82 -7.86 0.47
C GLY A 105 1.10 -6.39 0.77
N ILE A 106 2.35 -6.04 1.02
CA ILE A 106 2.75 -4.69 1.40
C ILE A 106 3.90 -4.24 0.49
N ILE A 107 3.83 -3.01 0.01
CA ILE A 107 4.93 -2.34 -0.70
C ILE A 107 5.26 -1.05 0.04
N PHE A 108 6.48 -0.94 0.52
CA PHE A 108 7.05 0.26 1.14
C PHE A 108 7.71 1.14 0.08
N MET A 109 7.54 2.46 0.22
CA MET A 109 8.07 3.46 -0.71
C MET A 109 8.72 4.61 0.06
N VAL A 110 9.88 5.05 -0.44
CA VAL A 110 10.60 6.22 0.09
C VAL A 110 10.61 7.30 -1.00
N PRO A 111 10.09 8.51 -0.73
CA PRO A 111 10.11 9.60 -1.71
C PRO A 111 11.52 9.87 -2.23
N GLY A 112 11.65 9.94 -3.55
CA GLY A 112 12.94 10.12 -4.21
C GLY A 112 13.75 8.85 -4.47
N SER A 113 13.41 7.72 -3.81
CA SER A 113 14.02 6.43 -4.12
C SER A 113 13.21 5.68 -5.18
N ASN A 114 13.90 5.07 -6.15
CA ASN A 114 13.25 4.21 -7.14
C ASN A 114 13.10 2.76 -6.64
N GLU A 115 13.79 2.39 -5.57
CA GLU A 115 13.66 1.09 -4.93
C GLU A 115 12.36 1.04 -4.13
N THR A 116 11.82 -0.17 -4.00
CA THR A 116 10.71 -0.48 -3.09
C THR A 116 11.05 -1.74 -2.30
N TYR A 117 10.48 -1.86 -1.11
CA TYR A 117 10.61 -3.07 -0.31
C TYR A 117 9.25 -3.74 -0.17
N ARG A 118 9.20 -5.03 -0.52
CA ARG A 118 7.98 -5.82 -0.48
C ARG A 118 8.00 -6.74 0.73
N VAL A 119 6.85 -6.86 1.39
CA VAL A 119 6.59 -7.83 2.44
C VAL A 119 5.26 -8.52 2.15
N THR A 120 5.23 -9.83 2.27
CA THR A 120 3.99 -10.61 2.34
C THR A 120 3.91 -11.32 3.68
N GLY A 121 2.68 -11.57 4.15
CA GLY A 121 2.51 -12.18 5.46
C GLY A 121 1.06 -12.40 5.83
N SER A 122 0.86 -12.66 7.13
CA SER A 122 -0.46 -12.81 7.73
C SER A 122 -0.66 -11.77 8.82
N ALA A 123 -1.75 -11.01 8.75
CA ALA A 123 -2.03 -9.91 9.67
C ALA A 123 -3.16 -10.25 10.63
N THR A 124 -3.02 -9.79 11.88
CA THR A 124 -4.08 -9.72 12.87
C THR A 124 -4.30 -8.27 13.29
N ILE A 125 -5.50 -7.97 13.80
CA ILE A 125 -5.87 -6.62 14.26
C ILE A 125 -5.88 -6.64 15.78
N SER A 126 -5.10 -5.75 16.41
CA SER A 126 -4.94 -5.68 17.86
C SER A 126 -5.45 -4.35 18.41
N THR A 127 -6.12 -4.41 19.54
CA THR A 127 -6.48 -3.27 20.41
C THR A 127 -5.68 -3.27 21.71
N ASP A 128 -4.57 -4.01 21.78
CA ASP A 128 -3.70 -4.06 22.94
C ASP A 128 -3.22 -2.66 23.30
N PRO A 129 -3.51 -2.15 24.52
CA PRO A 129 -3.13 -0.80 24.94
C PRO A 129 -1.62 -0.54 24.89
N GLU A 130 -0.79 -1.54 25.15
CA GLU A 130 0.68 -1.39 25.08
C GLU A 130 1.16 -1.22 23.64
N LEU A 131 0.53 -1.89 22.68
CA LEU A 131 0.81 -1.69 21.27
C LEU A 131 0.29 -0.34 20.78
N LEU A 132 -0.92 0.05 21.17
CA LEU A 132 -1.51 1.34 20.76
C LEU A 132 -0.65 2.51 21.25
N LYS A 133 -0.18 2.47 22.50
CA LYS A 133 0.65 3.50 23.11
C LYS A 133 1.96 3.75 22.35
N ARG A 134 2.55 2.73 21.74
CA ARG A 134 3.78 2.86 20.95
C ARG A 134 3.64 3.82 19.77
N PHE A 135 2.42 4.04 19.29
CA PHE A 135 2.09 4.83 18.10
C PHE A 135 1.31 6.10 18.43
N GLU A 136 1.33 6.53 19.67
CA GLU A 136 0.68 7.76 20.10
C GLU A 136 1.33 8.98 19.44
N VAL A 137 0.49 9.87 18.89
CA VAL A 137 0.90 11.16 18.31
C VAL A 137 0.05 12.25 18.96
N GLY A 138 0.70 13.23 19.58
CA GLY A 138 0.00 14.34 20.25
C GLY A 138 -1.01 13.89 21.32
N GLY A 139 -0.70 12.84 22.06
CA GLY A 139 -1.59 12.28 23.09
C GLY A 139 -2.71 11.40 22.55
N LYS A 140 -2.74 11.11 21.24
CA LYS A 140 -3.79 10.30 20.60
C LYS A 140 -3.21 8.99 20.09
N PRO A 141 -3.54 7.84 20.67
CA PRO A 141 -3.18 6.54 20.12
C PRO A 141 -4.00 6.20 18.88
N PRO A 142 -3.53 5.32 17.98
CA PRO A 142 -4.35 4.78 16.91
C PRO A 142 -5.50 3.93 17.49
N ARG A 143 -6.53 3.67 16.67
CA ARG A 143 -7.66 2.82 17.10
C ARG A 143 -7.28 1.35 17.19
N VAL A 144 -6.44 0.90 16.28
CA VAL A 144 -5.91 -0.47 16.23
C VAL A 144 -4.48 -0.46 15.68
N VAL A 145 -3.77 -1.55 15.94
CA VAL A 145 -2.49 -1.88 15.30
C VAL A 145 -2.65 -3.18 14.54
N MET A 146 -2.27 -3.21 13.28
CA MET A 146 -2.12 -4.45 12.53
C MET A 146 -0.77 -5.07 12.89
N VAL A 147 -0.80 -6.31 13.36
CA VAL A 147 0.38 -7.13 13.67
C VAL A 147 0.56 -8.10 12.53
N VAL A 148 1.64 -7.95 11.75
CA VAL A 148 1.90 -8.76 10.55
C VAL A 148 3.03 -9.72 10.82
N ALA A 149 2.72 -11.02 10.81
CA ALA A 149 3.73 -12.07 10.77
C ALA A 149 4.23 -12.19 9.32
N VAL A 150 5.54 -12.02 9.13
CA VAL A 150 6.19 -12.01 7.81
C VAL A 150 6.36 -13.43 7.28
N ASP A 151 5.86 -13.67 6.07
CA ASP A 151 6.11 -14.90 5.33
C ASP A 151 7.33 -14.73 4.40
N GLU A 152 7.43 -13.57 3.74
CA GLU A 152 8.44 -13.28 2.73
C GLU A 152 8.73 -11.78 2.65
N ALA A 153 9.99 -11.41 2.51
CA ALA A 153 10.43 -10.02 2.36
C ALA A 153 11.60 -9.89 1.40
N PHE A 154 11.57 -8.88 0.52
CA PHE A 154 12.65 -8.58 -0.42
C PHE A 154 12.52 -7.20 -1.07
N ASN A 155 13.63 -6.69 -1.63
CA ASN A 155 13.61 -5.48 -2.45
C ASN A 155 13.02 -5.76 -3.84
N HIS A 156 12.26 -4.80 -4.36
CA HIS A 156 11.71 -4.89 -5.71
C HIS A 156 12.55 -4.08 -6.71
N CYS A 157 12.49 -4.49 -8.00
CA CYS A 157 13.23 -3.85 -9.07
C CYS A 157 12.79 -2.39 -9.30
N PRO A 158 13.71 -1.42 -9.44
CA PRO A 158 13.38 0.00 -9.61
C PRO A 158 12.82 0.34 -11.01
N LYS A 159 12.85 -0.57 -11.98
CA LYS A 159 12.53 -0.28 -13.39
C LYS A 159 11.18 0.37 -13.63
N ALA A 160 10.16 0.05 -12.81
CA ALA A 160 8.83 0.65 -12.96
C ALA A 160 8.86 2.15 -12.63
N PHE A 161 9.49 2.52 -11.51
CA PHE A 161 9.62 3.90 -11.05
C PHE A 161 10.49 4.73 -11.99
N VAL A 162 11.60 4.14 -12.49
CA VAL A 162 12.50 4.77 -13.48
C VAL A 162 11.74 5.04 -14.77
N ARG A 163 11.01 4.06 -15.32
CA ARG A 163 10.21 4.27 -16.54
C ARG A 163 9.10 5.29 -16.36
N ALA A 164 8.47 5.31 -15.19
CA ALA A 164 7.41 6.26 -14.86
C ALA A 164 7.96 7.67 -14.59
N LYS A 165 9.28 7.84 -14.43
CA LYS A 165 9.92 9.10 -13.98
C LYS A 165 9.20 9.66 -12.75
N LEU A 166 8.84 8.78 -11.80
CA LEU A 166 7.89 9.10 -10.74
C LEU A 166 8.34 10.27 -9.86
N TRP A 167 9.64 10.40 -9.64
CA TRP A 167 10.23 11.45 -8.80
C TRP A 167 10.76 12.66 -9.59
N ASP A 168 10.65 12.64 -10.92
CA ASP A 168 11.03 13.76 -11.75
C ASP A 168 9.92 14.82 -11.74
N ALA A 169 10.17 15.94 -11.06
CA ALA A 169 9.20 17.03 -10.97
C ALA A 169 8.87 17.66 -12.33
N THR A 170 9.77 17.53 -13.33
CA THR A 170 9.54 18.04 -14.69
C THR A 170 8.68 17.12 -15.54
N ALA A 171 8.56 15.84 -15.16
CA ALA A 171 7.77 14.84 -15.86
C ALA A 171 6.33 14.72 -15.32
N ARG A 172 5.91 15.63 -14.42
CA ARG A 172 4.55 15.59 -13.87
C ARG A 172 3.51 15.80 -14.96
N PRO A 173 2.56 14.87 -15.17
CA PRO A 173 1.47 15.08 -16.10
C PRO A 173 0.60 16.25 -15.64
N SER A 174 0.25 17.14 -16.57
CA SER A 174 -0.73 18.18 -16.32
C SER A 174 -2.14 17.58 -16.38
N GLY A 175 -3.05 18.04 -15.52
CA GLY A 175 -4.48 17.70 -15.62
C GLY A 175 -4.90 16.40 -14.95
N ALA A 176 -4.13 15.85 -14.01
CA ALA A 176 -4.63 14.80 -13.14
C ALA A 176 -5.83 15.32 -12.33
N PRO A 177 -6.99 14.61 -12.31
CA PRO A 177 -8.15 15.04 -11.55
C PRO A 177 -7.85 15.17 -10.06
N SER A 178 -8.40 16.22 -9.46
CA SER A 178 -8.33 16.46 -8.02
C SER A 178 -9.38 15.66 -7.25
N HIS A 179 -9.28 15.66 -5.92
CA HIS A 179 -10.30 15.05 -5.06
C HIS A 179 -11.70 15.67 -5.27
N GLY A 180 -11.76 17.00 -5.48
CA GLY A 180 -12.98 17.71 -5.81
C GLY A 180 -13.57 17.32 -7.17
N ASP A 181 -12.74 17.01 -8.18
CA ASP A 181 -13.23 16.55 -9.47
C ASP A 181 -13.92 15.18 -9.35
N PHE A 182 -13.34 14.26 -8.55
CA PHE A 182 -14.00 12.98 -8.25
C PHE A 182 -15.31 13.16 -7.49
N ALA A 183 -15.37 14.11 -6.53
CA ALA A 183 -16.59 14.41 -5.79
C ALA A 183 -17.66 15.01 -6.72
N ALA A 184 -17.31 15.97 -7.57
CA ALA A 184 -18.22 16.58 -8.54
C ALA A 184 -18.78 15.54 -9.52
N ALA A 185 -17.94 14.67 -10.06
CA ALA A 185 -18.37 13.59 -10.96
C ALA A 185 -19.33 12.62 -10.29
N ARG A 186 -19.05 12.21 -9.04
CA ARG A 186 -19.93 11.33 -8.25
C ARG A 186 -21.31 11.96 -8.00
N ASP A 187 -21.34 13.27 -7.69
CA ASP A 187 -22.52 13.98 -7.23
C ASP A 187 -23.25 14.70 -8.39
N GLY A 188 -22.78 14.54 -9.65
CA GLY A 188 -23.35 15.19 -10.83
C GLY A 188 -23.27 16.71 -10.79
N LYS A 189 -22.15 17.25 -10.27
CA LYS A 189 -21.89 18.68 -10.06
C LYS A 189 -20.85 19.21 -11.05
N ASP A 190 -20.67 20.52 -11.06
CA ASP A 190 -19.77 21.24 -11.97
C ASP A 190 -18.38 21.53 -11.36
N ALA A 191 -17.54 22.21 -12.14
CA ALA A 191 -16.20 22.59 -11.73
C ALA A 191 -16.17 23.63 -10.57
N ALA A 192 -17.24 24.39 -10.35
CA ALA A 192 -17.32 25.32 -9.22
C ALA A 192 -17.44 24.54 -7.91
N TYR A 193 -18.28 23.49 -7.91
CA TYR A 193 -18.38 22.54 -6.80
C TYR A 193 -17.05 21.85 -6.51
N ALA A 194 -16.32 21.41 -7.55
CA ALA A 194 -15.03 20.76 -7.38
C ALA A 194 -14.00 21.68 -6.69
N ARG A 195 -13.95 22.96 -7.03
CA ARG A 195 -13.07 23.96 -6.39
C ARG A 195 -13.42 24.17 -4.92
N ASP A 196 -14.69 24.44 -4.62
CA ASP A 196 -15.17 24.63 -3.24
C ASP A 196 -14.90 23.38 -2.37
N TYR A 197 -15.10 22.20 -2.95
CA TYR A 197 -14.80 20.93 -2.28
C TYR A 197 -13.33 20.81 -1.92
N ASN A 198 -12.41 21.14 -2.86
CA ASN A 198 -10.97 21.09 -2.62
C ASN A 198 -10.53 22.09 -1.53
N GLU A 199 -11.08 23.30 -1.53
CA GLU A 199 -10.77 24.31 -0.50
C GLU A 199 -11.19 23.83 0.89
N LYS A 200 -12.45 23.36 1.03
CA LYS A 200 -12.96 22.79 2.29
C LYS A 200 -12.19 21.59 2.75
N TYR A 201 -11.78 20.70 1.82
CA TYR A 201 -10.99 19.52 2.15
C TYR A 201 -9.58 19.89 2.63
N ALA A 202 -8.94 20.88 2.02
CA ALA A 202 -7.64 21.38 2.46
C ALA A 202 -7.68 21.95 3.89
N GLU A 203 -8.75 22.64 4.28
CA GLU A 203 -8.93 23.11 5.66
C GLU A 203 -9.12 21.95 6.65
N ARG A 204 -9.91 20.94 6.28
CA ARG A 204 -10.12 19.74 7.11
C ARG A 204 -8.84 18.96 7.36
N LEU A 205 -7.97 18.85 6.36
CA LEU A 205 -6.68 18.15 6.50
C LEU A 205 -5.76 18.78 7.56
N LYS A 206 -5.93 20.06 7.91
CA LYS A 206 -5.14 20.71 8.97
C LYS A 206 -5.47 20.19 10.38
N THR A 207 -6.63 19.61 10.57
CA THR A 207 -7.14 19.19 11.89
C THR A 207 -7.53 17.71 12.00
N GLU A 208 -7.66 17.00 10.88
CA GLU A 208 -8.19 15.64 10.84
C GLU A 208 -7.14 14.55 10.53
N LEU A 209 -5.84 14.88 10.53
CA LEU A 209 -4.79 13.89 10.28
C LEU A 209 -4.55 12.94 11.46
N TYR A 210 -4.85 13.40 12.70
CA TYR A 210 -4.67 12.64 13.95
C TYR A 210 -5.84 12.80 14.91
#